data_650096652095c4754fdfbf11e1410cae
#
_entry.id   650096652095c4754fdfbf11e1410cae
#
_cell.length_a   1.000
_cell.length_b   1.000
_cell.length_c   1.000
_cell.angle_alpha   90.00
_cell.angle_beta   90.00
_cell.angle_gamma   90.00
#
_symmetry.space_group_name_H-M   'P 1'
#
loop_
_entity.id
_entity.type
_entity.pdbx_description
1 polymer ?
#
loop_
_entity_poly.entity_id
_entity_poly.type
_entity_poly.pdbx_seq_one_letter_code
_entity_poly.pdbx_strand_id
1 'polypeptide(L)'
;RDMRTFIVALLACGWPNNKSYKWSDMRTLMTYALDHYQYKTFEIELPVRQIFINNGIQAHSDMIAYPGKNGTKIPLTANLKPISLLLKEDETISVDYEIPDQLDAPVRKGMQVGRIRCTLNDKLIREYPVYTTQNAEKRTFKKCVKYIFHLFSIQNSYQKAGNIKKDQAR
;
A
#
# COMPACT_ATOMS: atom_id res chain seq x y z
N ARG A 1 -18.41 -23.57 19.13
CA ARG A 1 -19.05 -23.68 17.81
C ARG A 1 -18.47 -22.59 16.91
N ASP A 2 -17.86 -22.94 15.81
CA ASP A 2 -17.35 -22.05 14.76
C ASP A 2 -16.28 -21.02 15.17
N MET A 3 -15.47 -21.32 16.19
CA MET A 3 -14.40 -20.44 16.72
C MET A 3 -14.86 -19.02 17.14
N ARG A 4 -16.18 -18.76 17.19
CA ARG A 4 -16.72 -17.49 17.65
C ARG A 4 -16.76 -17.46 19.18
N THR A 5 -16.22 -16.40 19.79
CA THR A 5 -16.27 -16.17 21.22
C THR A 5 -17.15 -14.99 21.53
N PHE A 6 -18.17 -15.19 22.34
CA PHE A 6 -19.04 -14.16 22.85
C PHE A 6 -18.94 -14.09 24.37
N ILE A 7 -18.91 -12.89 24.91
CA ILE A 7 -18.92 -12.63 26.34
C ILE A 7 -20.20 -11.89 26.66
N VAL A 8 -21.02 -12.46 27.54
CA VAL A 8 -22.25 -11.81 27.98
C VAL A 8 -22.14 -11.45 29.46
N ALA A 9 -22.40 -10.19 29.79
CA ALA A 9 -22.49 -9.69 31.16
C ALA A 9 -23.89 -9.15 31.42
N LEU A 10 -24.58 -9.76 32.38
CA LEU A 10 -25.89 -9.31 32.85
C LEU A 10 -25.72 -8.49 34.12
N LEU A 11 -25.97 -7.20 34.04
CA LEU A 11 -25.88 -6.29 35.18
C LEU A 11 -27.30 -5.98 35.69
N ALA A 12 -27.47 -6.03 37.02
CA ALA A 12 -28.72 -5.68 37.71
C ALA A 12 -29.97 -6.44 37.27
N CYS A 13 -29.80 -7.68 36.80
CA CYS A 13 -30.92 -8.55 36.39
C CYS A 13 -31.47 -9.35 37.59
N GLY A 14 -31.96 -8.67 38.57
CA GLY A 14 -32.53 -9.33 39.78
C GLY A 14 -33.97 -8.93 40.00
N TRP A 15 -34.95 -9.74 39.52
CA TRP A 15 -36.31 -9.67 40.04
C TRP A 15 -36.39 -10.49 41.33
N PRO A 16 -36.92 -9.92 42.43
CA PRO A 16 -37.19 -10.73 43.62
C PRO A 16 -38.07 -11.90 43.21
N ASN A 17 -37.71 -13.08 43.61
CA ASN A 17 -38.47 -14.36 43.42
C ASN A 17 -38.41 -15.03 42.04
N ASN A 18 -37.76 -14.48 41.01
CA ASN A 18 -37.62 -15.21 39.75
C ASN A 18 -36.19 -15.20 39.23
N LYS A 19 -35.44 -16.25 39.51
CA LYS A 19 -34.03 -16.43 39.06
C LYS A 19 -33.92 -16.90 37.61
N SER A 20 -35.00 -17.28 36.96
CA SER A 20 -34.97 -17.85 35.59
C SER A 20 -34.85 -16.80 34.49
N TYR A 21 -35.36 -15.60 34.71
CA TYR A 21 -35.37 -14.53 33.70
C TYR A 21 -33.94 -14.18 33.17
N LYS A 22 -32.98 -14.06 34.04
CA LYS A 22 -31.59 -13.81 33.65
C LYS A 22 -31.03 -14.83 32.65
N TRP A 23 -31.39 -16.10 32.83
CA TRP A 23 -30.97 -17.18 31.93
C TRP A 23 -31.73 -17.17 30.61
N SER A 24 -33.01 -16.79 30.63
CA SER A 24 -33.81 -16.55 29.42
C SER A 24 -33.25 -15.41 28.59
N ASP A 25 -32.95 -14.28 29.22
CA ASP A 25 -32.41 -13.09 28.55
C ASP A 25 -31.01 -13.39 27.98
N MET A 26 -30.16 -14.06 28.77
CA MET A 26 -28.84 -14.48 28.30
C MET A 26 -28.93 -15.39 27.06
N ARG A 27 -29.86 -16.36 27.09
CA ARG A 27 -30.07 -17.27 25.96
C ARG A 27 -30.53 -16.50 24.72
N THR A 28 -31.48 -15.58 24.87
CA THR A 28 -31.99 -14.75 23.78
C THR A 28 -30.86 -13.92 23.15
N LEU A 29 -30.04 -13.25 23.97
CA LEU A 29 -28.90 -12.47 23.49
C LEU A 29 -27.87 -13.32 22.79
N MET A 30 -27.52 -14.47 23.35
CA MET A 30 -26.56 -15.41 22.75
C MET A 30 -27.07 -15.99 21.44
N THR A 31 -28.34 -16.38 21.37
CA THR A 31 -28.95 -16.87 20.12
C THR A 31 -28.92 -15.79 19.06
N TYR A 32 -29.33 -14.58 19.39
CA TYR A 32 -29.27 -13.45 18.48
C TYR A 32 -27.83 -13.21 17.95
N ALA A 33 -26.83 -13.22 18.85
CA ALA A 33 -25.45 -13.02 18.45
C ALA A 33 -24.93 -14.15 17.53
N LEU A 34 -25.29 -15.40 17.82
CA LEU A 34 -24.90 -16.56 17.00
C LEU A 34 -25.58 -16.56 15.62
N ASP A 35 -26.81 -16.09 15.54
CA ASP A 35 -27.59 -16.10 14.30
C ASP A 35 -27.20 -14.93 13.37
N HIS A 36 -26.84 -13.76 13.94
CA HIS A 36 -26.67 -12.54 13.18
C HIS A 36 -25.21 -12.09 12.97
N TYR A 37 -24.24 -12.66 13.70
CA TYR A 37 -22.85 -12.25 13.59
C TYR A 37 -21.97 -13.37 13.06
N GLN A 38 -21.16 -13.05 12.06
CA GLN A 38 -20.20 -13.96 11.43
C GLN A 38 -18.84 -13.32 11.31
N TYR A 39 -17.76 -14.11 11.37
CA TYR A 39 -16.43 -13.64 11.04
C TYR A 39 -16.32 -13.43 9.53
N LYS A 40 -16.04 -12.18 9.15
CA LYS A 40 -15.71 -11.81 7.77
C LYS A 40 -14.25 -11.37 7.72
N THR A 41 -13.51 -11.89 6.75
CA THR A 41 -12.12 -11.52 6.50
C THR A 41 -12.04 -10.74 5.21
N PHE A 42 -11.43 -9.55 5.26
CA PHE A 42 -11.27 -8.64 4.15
C PHE A 42 -9.79 -8.56 3.79
N GLU A 43 -9.46 -8.94 2.59
CA GLU A 43 -8.13 -8.74 2.03
C GLU A 43 -8.06 -7.33 1.44
N ILE A 44 -7.03 -6.58 1.85
CA ILE A 44 -6.82 -5.22 1.39
C ILE A 44 -5.70 -5.25 0.36
N GLU A 45 -5.96 -4.70 -0.81
CA GLU A 45 -5.00 -4.65 -1.91
C GLU A 45 -4.53 -3.22 -2.17
N LEU A 46 -3.33 -3.08 -2.70
CA LEU A 46 -2.80 -1.80 -3.18
C LEU A 46 -3.21 -1.61 -4.65
N PRO A 47 -4.15 -0.69 -4.97
CA PRO A 47 -4.70 -0.54 -6.31
C PRO A 47 -3.67 0.06 -7.28
N VAL A 48 -2.76 0.89 -6.77
CA VAL A 48 -1.72 1.56 -7.55
C VAL A 48 -0.36 1.05 -7.11
N ARG A 49 0.28 0.27 -7.98
CA ARG A 49 1.61 -0.30 -7.67
C ARG A 49 2.78 0.65 -7.96
N GLN A 50 2.56 1.71 -8.72
CA GLN A 50 3.59 2.67 -9.11
C GLN A 50 3.00 4.07 -9.17
N ILE A 51 3.77 5.08 -8.74
CA ILE A 51 3.41 6.48 -8.83
C ILE A 51 4.35 7.21 -9.80
N PHE A 52 3.81 8.18 -10.54
CA PHE A 52 4.60 9.01 -11.43
C PHE A 52 5.24 10.18 -10.67
N ILE A 53 6.55 10.36 -10.86
CA ILE A 53 7.31 11.46 -10.23
C ILE A 53 7.72 12.46 -11.29
N ASN A 54 7.08 13.62 -11.26
CA ASN A 54 7.37 14.74 -12.16
C ASN A 54 8.81 15.23 -11.96
N ASN A 55 9.50 15.52 -13.04
CA ASN A 55 10.89 15.97 -13.03
C ASN A 55 11.85 15.05 -12.26
N GLY A 56 11.44 13.79 -12.06
CA GLY A 56 12.21 12.77 -11.35
C GLY A 56 13.09 11.96 -12.29
N ILE A 57 14.24 11.53 -11.80
CA ILE A 57 15.12 10.54 -12.41
C ILE A 57 15.56 9.54 -11.34
N GLN A 58 15.52 8.24 -11.68
CA GLN A 58 16.04 7.16 -10.82
C GLN A 58 17.43 6.74 -11.24
N ALA A 59 17.59 6.46 -12.53
CA ALA A 59 18.82 5.98 -13.12
C ALA A 59 19.11 6.73 -14.43
N HIS A 60 20.29 6.50 -14.94
CA HIS A 60 20.72 7.09 -16.21
C HIS A 60 19.84 6.65 -17.40
N SER A 61 19.26 5.45 -17.33
CA SER A 61 18.32 4.91 -18.32
C SER A 61 17.05 5.73 -18.49
N ASP A 62 16.56 6.38 -17.43
CA ASP A 62 15.30 7.13 -17.46
C ASP A 62 15.36 8.36 -18.35
N MET A 63 16.56 8.89 -18.60
CA MET A 63 16.76 10.02 -19.47
C MET A 63 16.55 9.68 -20.95
N ILE A 64 16.72 8.40 -21.32
CA ILE A 64 16.58 7.91 -22.70
C ILE A 64 15.22 7.28 -22.91
N ALA A 65 14.74 6.51 -21.92
CA ALA A 65 13.54 5.68 -22.06
C ALA A 65 12.24 6.48 -22.22
N TYR A 66 12.23 7.75 -21.82
CA TYR A 66 11.05 8.62 -21.89
C TYR A 66 11.36 9.97 -22.55
N PRO A 67 11.74 10.00 -23.83
CA PRO A 67 11.90 11.26 -24.56
C PRO A 67 10.53 11.96 -24.61
N GLY A 68 10.43 13.16 -24.04
CA GLY A 68 9.19 13.93 -23.97
C GLY A 68 8.35 13.75 -22.69
N LYS A 69 8.66 12.82 -21.80
CA LYS A 69 8.06 12.75 -20.45
C LYS A 69 9.05 13.21 -19.40
N ASN A 70 8.72 14.28 -18.71
CA ASN A 70 9.56 14.85 -17.65
C ASN A 70 9.35 14.13 -16.32
N GLY A 71 9.70 12.82 -16.22
CA GLY A 71 9.53 12.11 -14.97
C GLY A 71 9.87 10.64 -15.04
N THR A 72 9.72 9.96 -13.94
CA THR A 72 9.94 8.52 -13.77
C THR A 72 8.82 7.89 -12.93
N LYS A 73 8.65 6.56 -13.01
CA LYS A 73 7.71 5.83 -12.17
C LYS A 73 8.46 5.13 -11.04
N ILE A 74 7.93 5.25 -9.82
CA ILE A 74 8.47 4.59 -8.64
C ILE A 74 7.47 3.57 -8.12
N PRO A 75 7.91 2.33 -7.78
CA PRO A 75 7.06 1.36 -7.13
C PRO A 75 6.67 1.80 -5.72
N LEU A 76 5.42 1.51 -5.35
CA LEU A 76 4.86 1.72 -4.03
C LEU A 76 4.81 0.41 -3.24
N THR A 77 4.80 0.51 -1.93
CA THR A 77 4.59 -0.60 -1.01
C THR A 77 3.75 -0.18 0.18
N ALA A 78 2.98 -1.12 0.72
CA ALA A 78 2.27 -0.97 1.98
C ALA A 78 2.30 -2.31 2.72
N ASN A 79 2.39 -2.26 4.05
CA ASN A 79 2.32 -3.48 4.87
C ASN A 79 0.86 -3.82 5.15
N LEU A 80 0.21 -4.41 4.17
CA LEU A 80 -1.20 -4.78 4.22
C LEU A 80 -1.37 -6.09 4.98
N LYS A 81 -2.29 -6.07 5.94
CA LYS A 81 -2.71 -7.27 6.67
C LYS A 81 -4.21 -7.42 6.51
N PRO A 82 -4.73 -8.64 6.34
CA PRO A 82 -6.16 -8.87 6.31
C PRO A 82 -6.82 -8.37 7.61
N ILE A 83 -8.04 -7.90 7.47
CA ILE A 83 -8.86 -7.46 8.61
C ILE A 83 -9.94 -8.52 8.82
N SER A 84 -9.92 -9.17 9.98
CA SER A 84 -10.96 -10.12 10.36
C SER A 84 -11.79 -9.53 11.49
N LEU A 85 -13.08 -9.37 11.26
CA LEU A 85 -14.02 -8.81 12.23
C LEU A 85 -15.27 -9.67 12.31
N LEU A 86 -15.88 -9.63 13.49
CA LEU A 86 -17.20 -10.22 13.74
C LEU A 86 -18.25 -9.17 13.36
N LEU A 87 -18.93 -9.37 12.24
CA LEU A 87 -19.86 -8.41 11.66
C LEU A 87 -21.23 -9.04 11.44
N LYS A 88 -22.25 -8.21 11.40
CA LYS A 88 -23.58 -8.59 10.90
C LYS A 88 -23.56 -8.86 9.40
N GLU A 89 -24.62 -9.49 8.91
CA GLU A 89 -24.73 -9.84 7.49
C GLU A 89 -24.69 -8.61 6.56
N ASP A 90 -25.35 -7.54 6.98
CA ASP A 90 -25.47 -6.26 6.27
C ASP A 90 -24.28 -5.31 6.44
N GLU A 91 -23.35 -5.64 7.35
CA GLU A 91 -22.15 -4.83 7.59
C GLU A 91 -21.03 -5.21 6.65
N THR A 92 -20.37 -4.19 6.09
CA THR A 92 -19.17 -4.34 5.27
C THR A 92 -18.16 -3.22 5.55
N ILE A 93 -16.90 -3.47 5.24
CA ILE A 93 -15.84 -2.46 5.38
C ILE A 93 -15.77 -1.64 4.09
N SER A 94 -15.76 -0.32 4.23
CA SER A 94 -15.41 0.61 3.16
C SER A 94 -13.91 0.85 3.15
N VAL A 95 -13.31 0.87 1.97
CA VAL A 95 -11.86 1.08 1.79
C VAL A 95 -11.66 2.31 0.93
N ASP A 96 -11.03 3.33 1.51
CA ASP A 96 -10.72 4.60 0.86
C ASP A 96 -9.21 4.69 0.60
N TYR A 97 -8.85 5.09 -0.63
CA TYR A 97 -7.47 5.20 -1.08
C TYR A 97 -7.08 6.66 -1.24
N GLU A 98 -6.32 7.18 -0.30
CA GLU A 98 -5.76 8.53 -0.34
C GLU A 98 -4.32 8.46 -0.89
N ILE A 99 -4.18 8.19 -2.17
CA ILE A 99 -2.90 8.09 -2.87
C ILE A 99 -2.93 9.10 -4.02
N PRO A 100 -1.98 10.04 -4.12
CA PRO A 100 -1.93 10.98 -5.22
C PRO A 100 -1.54 10.29 -6.53
N ASP A 101 -2.02 10.80 -7.66
CA ASP A 101 -1.70 10.27 -8.98
C ASP A 101 -0.24 10.50 -9.36
N GLN A 102 0.34 11.61 -8.90
CA GLN A 102 1.71 12.02 -9.19
C GLN A 102 2.31 12.85 -8.05
N LEU A 103 3.64 12.89 -7.99
CA LEU A 103 4.41 13.70 -7.06
C LEU A 103 5.52 14.46 -7.80
N ASP A 104 6.05 15.50 -7.18
CA ASP A 104 7.21 16.22 -7.68
C ASP A 104 8.51 15.72 -7.06
N ALA A 105 9.56 15.62 -7.87
CA ALA A 105 10.89 15.29 -7.38
C ALA A 105 11.49 16.45 -6.54
N PRO A 106 12.29 16.15 -5.51
CA PRO A 106 12.87 14.84 -5.18
C PRO A 106 11.98 14.00 -4.26
N VAL A 107 11.98 12.67 -4.46
CA VAL A 107 11.31 11.70 -3.61
C VAL A 107 12.36 10.73 -3.05
N ARG A 108 12.26 10.40 -1.77
CA ARG A 108 13.18 9.46 -1.09
C ARG A 108 12.52 8.10 -0.89
N LYS A 109 13.32 7.06 -0.93
CA LYS A 109 12.88 5.71 -0.51
C LYS A 109 12.36 5.74 0.92
N GLY A 110 11.21 5.09 1.15
CA GLY A 110 10.56 5.05 2.46
C GLY A 110 9.77 6.33 2.80
N MET A 111 9.60 7.24 1.85
CA MET A 111 8.73 8.41 2.03
C MET A 111 7.27 7.95 1.99
N GLN A 112 6.49 8.33 3.00
CA GLN A 112 5.06 8.13 2.98
C GLN A 112 4.41 9.07 1.95
N VAL A 113 3.65 8.49 1.03
CA VAL A 113 3.03 9.24 -0.08
C VAL A 113 1.52 9.17 -0.07
N GLY A 114 0.98 8.31 0.76
CA GLY A 114 -0.46 8.16 0.88
C GLY A 114 -0.84 7.23 2.02
N ARG A 115 -2.12 6.88 2.06
CA ARG A 115 -2.67 5.93 3.03
C ARG A 115 -3.91 5.27 2.48
N ILE A 116 -4.20 4.09 3.01
CA ILE A 116 -5.42 3.33 2.77
C ILE A 116 -6.19 3.31 4.09
N ARG A 117 -7.43 3.78 4.08
CA ARG A 117 -8.29 3.85 5.26
C ARG A 117 -9.41 2.83 5.14
N CYS A 118 -9.55 2.01 6.16
CA CYS A 118 -10.62 1.04 6.27
C CYS A 118 -11.60 1.49 7.35
N THR A 119 -12.86 1.71 6.96
CA THR A 119 -13.91 2.21 7.84
C THR A 119 -15.09 1.24 7.90
N LEU A 120 -15.77 1.20 9.03
CA LEU A 120 -17.02 0.48 9.24
C LEU A 120 -18.03 1.46 9.86
N ASN A 121 -19.16 1.68 9.20
CA ASN A 121 -20.17 2.65 9.64
C ASN A 121 -19.54 4.03 9.94
N ASP A 122 -18.73 4.55 9.01
CA ASP A 122 -17.96 5.80 9.08
C ASP A 122 -16.94 5.87 10.22
N LYS A 123 -16.73 4.77 10.94
CA LYS A 123 -15.75 4.68 12.00
C LYS A 123 -14.45 4.05 11.50
N LEU A 124 -13.33 4.73 11.68
CA LEU A 124 -12.02 4.21 11.29
C LEU A 124 -11.67 2.95 12.08
N ILE A 125 -11.44 1.85 11.37
CA ILE A 125 -11.01 0.56 11.91
C ILE A 125 -9.49 0.44 11.84
N ARG A 126 -8.92 0.77 10.67
CA ARG A 126 -7.48 0.65 10.42
C ARG A 126 -7.02 1.59 9.32
N GLU A 127 -5.78 2.01 9.42
CA GLU A 127 -5.09 2.79 8.40
C GLU A 127 -3.77 2.11 8.05
N TYR A 128 -3.46 2.07 6.74
CA TYR A 128 -2.22 1.52 6.22
C TYR A 128 -1.48 2.61 5.45
N PRO A 129 -0.31 3.05 5.93
CA PRO A 129 0.51 4.00 5.20
C PRO A 129 1.14 3.36 3.96
N VAL A 130 1.20 4.13 2.89
CA VAL A 130 1.80 3.74 1.60
C VAL A 130 3.12 4.45 1.42
N TYR A 131 4.16 3.71 1.07
CA TYR A 131 5.53 4.20 0.98
C TYR A 131 6.15 3.97 -0.40
N THR A 132 7.09 4.83 -0.76
CA THR A 132 7.96 4.65 -1.92
C THR A 132 9.05 3.63 -1.64
N THR A 133 9.38 2.80 -2.64
CA THR A 133 10.44 1.77 -2.51
C THR A 133 11.79 2.23 -3.02
N GLN A 134 11.84 3.33 -3.77
CA GLN A 134 13.05 3.83 -4.44
C GLN A 134 13.15 5.36 -4.33
N ASN A 135 14.35 5.89 -4.61
CA ASN A 135 14.58 7.32 -4.70
C ASN A 135 14.27 7.82 -6.12
N ALA A 136 13.75 9.04 -6.23
CA ALA A 136 13.79 9.82 -7.47
C ALA A 136 14.43 11.17 -7.19
N GLU A 137 15.53 11.44 -7.83
CA GLU A 137 16.21 12.72 -7.70
C GLU A 137 15.62 13.75 -8.70
N LYS A 138 15.73 15.02 -8.38
CA LYS A 138 15.30 16.09 -9.28
C LYS A 138 16.19 16.13 -10.53
N ARG A 139 15.56 16.14 -11.70
CA ARG A 139 16.22 16.35 -12.99
C ARG A 139 16.76 17.78 -13.05
N THR A 140 18.06 17.95 -13.24
CA THR A 140 18.73 19.25 -13.39
C THR A 140 19.56 19.25 -14.64
N PHE A 141 19.76 20.42 -15.24
CA PHE A 141 20.59 20.59 -16.45
C PHE A 141 21.99 19.99 -16.23
N LYS A 142 22.61 20.26 -15.08
CA LYS A 142 23.94 19.72 -14.72
C LYS A 142 23.99 18.18 -14.77
N LYS A 143 22.93 17.51 -14.28
CA LYS A 143 22.84 16.05 -14.35
C LYS A 143 22.65 15.54 -15.77
N CYS A 144 21.86 16.24 -16.58
CA CYS A 144 21.68 15.88 -17.99
C CYS A 144 23.00 16.00 -18.78
N VAL A 145 23.73 17.08 -18.60
CA VAL A 145 25.06 17.27 -19.23
C VAL A 145 26.03 16.21 -18.80
N LYS A 146 26.16 15.94 -17.48
CA LYS A 146 27.03 14.88 -16.95
C LYS A 146 26.69 13.51 -17.56
N TYR A 147 25.42 13.23 -17.77
CA TYR A 147 24.97 11.98 -18.38
C TYR A 147 25.39 11.87 -19.85
N ILE A 148 25.20 12.94 -20.62
CA ILE A 148 25.63 12.99 -22.04
C ILE A 148 27.14 12.71 -22.13
N PHE A 149 27.96 13.37 -21.30
CA PHE A 149 29.40 13.11 -21.26
C PHE A 149 29.74 11.64 -20.90
N HIS A 150 29.00 11.05 -19.98
CA HIS A 150 29.19 9.64 -19.63
C HIS A 150 28.89 8.70 -20.80
N LEU A 151 27.83 8.95 -21.57
CA LEU A 151 27.53 8.19 -22.78
C LEU A 151 28.62 8.28 -23.83
N PHE A 152 29.15 9.47 -24.10
CA PHE A 152 30.28 9.66 -25.03
C PHE A 152 31.54 8.92 -24.55
N SER A 153 31.83 8.92 -23.26
CA SER A 153 32.97 8.23 -22.70
C SER A 153 32.88 6.71 -22.85
N ILE A 154 31.70 6.14 -22.66
CA ILE A 154 31.45 4.70 -22.83
C ILE A 154 31.59 4.32 -24.31
N GLN A 155 31.02 5.10 -25.22
CA GLN A 155 31.07 4.81 -26.65
C GLN A 155 32.50 4.82 -27.20
N ASN A 156 33.35 5.74 -26.75
CA ASN A 156 34.78 5.79 -27.08
C ASN A 156 35.56 4.60 -26.52
N SER A 157 35.18 4.09 -25.36
CA SER A 157 35.83 2.90 -24.77
C SER A 157 35.52 1.64 -25.57
N TYR A 158 34.30 1.48 -26.05
CA TYR A 158 33.94 0.34 -26.93
C TYR A 158 34.62 0.41 -28.29
N GLN A 159 34.79 1.57 -28.90
CA GLN A 159 35.51 1.70 -30.17
C GLN A 159 37.00 1.39 -30.01
N LYS A 160 37.66 1.84 -28.91
CA LYS A 160 39.05 1.47 -28.64
C LYS A 160 39.23 -0.04 -28.45
N ALA A 161 38.32 -0.71 -27.71
CA ALA A 161 38.41 -2.15 -27.51
C ALA A 161 38.15 -2.96 -28.81
N GLY A 162 37.31 -2.45 -29.71
CA GLY A 162 37.07 -3.06 -31.02
C GLY A 162 38.24 -2.94 -31.99
N ASN A 163 38.98 -1.84 -31.93
CA ASN A 163 40.19 -1.64 -32.77
C ASN A 163 41.40 -2.49 -32.32
N ILE A 164 41.58 -2.66 -31.00
CA ILE A 164 42.67 -3.51 -30.46
C ILE A 164 42.48 -4.99 -30.89
N LYS A 165 41.25 -5.49 -30.99
CA LYS A 165 40.97 -6.85 -31.47
C LYS A 165 41.19 -7.02 -33.00
N LYS A 166 41.12 -5.97 -33.79
CA LYS A 166 41.41 -6.02 -35.23
C LYS A 166 42.91 -6.00 -35.52
N ASP A 167 43.71 -5.34 -34.70
CA ASP A 167 45.18 -5.28 -34.86
C ASP A 167 45.89 -6.56 -34.36
N GLN A 168 45.26 -7.36 -33.51
CA GLN A 168 45.80 -8.65 -33.07
C GLN A 168 45.40 -9.83 -33.99
N ALA A 169 44.55 -9.60 -34.96
CA ALA A 169 44.12 -10.63 -35.94
C ALA A 169 44.78 -10.48 -37.32
N ARG A 170 45.81 -9.64 -37.42
CA ARG A 170 46.70 -9.48 -38.59
C ARG A 170 48.08 -9.97 -38.25
#